data_a594218b84b8137c600128fbb6867cb5
#
_entry.id   a594218b84b8137c600128fbb6867cb5
#
_cell.length_a   1.000
_cell.length_b   1.000
_cell.length_c   1.000
_cell.angle_alpha   90.00
_cell.angle_beta   90.00
_cell.angle_gamma   90.00
#
_symmetry.space_group_name_H-M   'P 1'
#
loop_
_entity.id
_entity.type
_entity.pdbx_description
1 polymer ?
#
loop_
_entity_poly.entity_id
_entity_poly.type
_entity_poly.pdbx_seq_one_letter_code
_entity_poly.pdbx_strand_id
1 'polypeptide(L)'
;MAQQTDSNTYTTPQGVFQGEPDIAFPMTPGFKPATYVPVGGVILKDGNIEYNQNRRTVTIKVRNTGDRPVQIGSHFHFFEVNRYMEFDRKLAFGMHLNIPATTAVRFEPGEEKEIELVAYAGKQRILGFNGLTMGFSGYEDTPSYYPVKERAFRRMTKDGFKCITEDEADAEFTTPSAK
;
A
#
# COMPACT_ATOMS: atom_id res chain seq x y z
N MET A 1 9.00 -35.62 -36.05
CA MET A 1 8.74 -36.31 -34.78
C MET A 1 8.47 -35.23 -33.74
N ALA A 2 7.20 -35.03 -33.40
CA ALA A 2 6.84 -34.09 -32.36
C ALA A 2 7.20 -34.69 -30.99
N GLN A 3 8.04 -34.02 -30.21
CA GLN A 3 8.30 -34.41 -28.85
C GLN A 3 7.03 -34.17 -28.04
N GLN A 4 6.47 -35.25 -27.53
CA GLN A 4 5.38 -35.21 -26.54
C GLN A 4 5.98 -34.64 -25.24
N THR A 5 5.65 -33.42 -24.95
CA THR A 5 6.00 -32.83 -23.66
C THR A 5 5.16 -33.51 -22.58
N ASP A 6 5.82 -34.17 -21.63
CA ASP A 6 5.18 -34.83 -20.49
C ASP A 6 4.28 -33.85 -19.77
N SER A 7 2.97 -34.17 -19.76
CA SER A 7 1.91 -33.35 -19.17
C SER A 7 1.95 -33.30 -17.62
N ASN A 8 2.94 -33.93 -16.98
CA ASN A 8 3.00 -34.13 -15.53
C ASN A 8 4.14 -33.36 -14.83
N THR A 9 4.64 -32.27 -15.46
CA THR A 9 5.70 -31.46 -14.88
C THR A 9 5.11 -30.19 -14.27
N TYR A 10 5.31 -30.00 -12.96
CA TYR A 10 4.85 -28.82 -12.21
C TYR A 10 6.06 -28.06 -11.68
N THR A 11 6.05 -26.74 -11.84
CA THR A 11 7.09 -25.86 -11.27
C THR A 11 6.58 -25.28 -9.96
N THR A 12 7.29 -25.57 -8.88
CA THR A 12 7.03 -24.99 -7.55
C THR A 12 8.18 -24.06 -7.18
N PRO A 13 8.03 -23.19 -6.15
CA PRO A 13 9.12 -22.39 -5.62
C PRO A 13 10.32 -23.23 -5.15
N GLN A 14 10.12 -24.51 -4.84
CA GLN A 14 11.14 -25.45 -4.42
C GLN A 14 11.77 -26.27 -5.56
N GLY A 15 11.30 -26.10 -6.81
CA GLY A 15 11.82 -26.80 -7.97
C GLY A 15 10.75 -27.39 -8.88
N VAL A 16 11.18 -28.24 -9.80
CA VAL A 16 10.31 -28.96 -10.74
C VAL A 16 9.88 -30.28 -10.10
N PHE A 17 8.59 -30.48 -9.93
CA PHE A 17 8.02 -31.72 -9.42
C PHE A 17 7.52 -32.58 -10.61
N GLN A 18 7.95 -33.82 -10.67
CA GLN A 18 7.46 -34.81 -11.64
C GLN A 18 6.70 -35.91 -10.88
N GLY A 19 5.41 -36.02 -11.14
CA GLY A 19 4.57 -37.04 -10.52
C GLY A 19 3.09 -36.82 -10.79
N GLU A 20 2.29 -37.88 -10.69
CA GLU A 20 0.86 -37.74 -10.69
C GLU A 20 0.39 -37.21 -9.33
N PRO A 21 -0.57 -36.26 -9.29
CA PRO A 21 -1.12 -35.81 -8.03
C PRO A 21 -1.90 -36.96 -7.35
N ASP A 22 -1.53 -37.28 -6.12
CA ASP A 22 -2.17 -38.35 -5.30
C ASP A 22 -3.63 -38.05 -4.92
N ILE A 23 -4.19 -36.93 -5.36
CA ILE A 23 -5.55 -36.52 -5.00
C ILE A 23 -6.43 -36.53 -6.25
N ALA A 24 -7.20 -37.60 -6.40
CA ALA A 24 -8.32 -37.62 -7.32
C ALA A 24 -9.48 -36.80 -6.74
N PHE A 25 -9.62 -35.55 -7.18
CA PHE A 25 -10.85 -34.80 -6.92
C PHE A 25 -12.00 -35.44 -7.70
N PRO A 26 -13.22 -35.63 -7.09
CA PRO A 26 -14.38 -36.07 -7.84
C PRO A 26 -14.71 -34.98 -8.89
N MET A 27 -14.34 -35.24 -10.13
CA MET A 27 -14.54 -34.33 -11.23
C MET A 27 -16.00 -34.34 -11.65
N THR A 28 -16.64 -33.20 -11.67
CA THR A 28 -17.95 -33.04 -12.32
C THR A 28 -17.82 -33.49 -13.79
N PRO A 29 -18.70 -34.37 -14.32
CA PRO A 29 -18.63 -34.79 -15.70
C PRO A 29 -18.61 -33.58 -16.64
N GLY A 30 -17.58 -33.49 -17.48
CA GLY A 30 -17.39 -32.38 -18.41
C GLY A 30 -16.40 -31.29 -17.92
N PHE A 31 -15.92 -31.31 -16.69
CA PHE A 31 -14.87 -30.41 -16.22
C PHE A 31 -13.50 -30.94 -16.69
N LYS A 32 -12.85 -30.19 -17.57
CA LYS A 32 -11.44 -30.40 -17.92
C LYS A 32 -10.65 -29.23 -17.34
N PRO A 33 -9.90 -29.41 -16.25
CA PRO A 33 -8.99 -28.35 -15.81
C PRO A 33 -7.97 -28.10 -16.92
N ALA A 34 -7.92 -26.89 -17.43
CA ALA A 34 -6.98 -26.52 -18.49
C ALA A 34 -5.52 -26.63 -18.01
N THR A 35 -5.32 -26.53 -16.70
CA THR A 35 -3.99 -26.60 -16.08
C THR A 35 -4.15 -26.95 -14.60
N TYR A 36 -3.48 -28.00 -14.14
CA TYR A 36 -3.40 -28.28 -12.70
C TYR A 36 -2.31 -27.39 -12.08
N VAL A 37 -2.70 -26.64 -11.05
CA VAL A 37 -1.77 -25.84 -10.27
C VAL A 37 -1.77 -26.35 -8.84
N PRO A 38 -0.64 -26.85 -8.32
CA PRO A 38 -0.59 -27.34 -6.95
C PRO A 38 -0.85 -26.20 -5.95
N VAL A 39 -1.20 -26.58 -4.70
CA VAL A 39 -1.40 -25.60 -3.62
C VAL A 39 -0.12 -24.75 -3.46
N GLY A 40 -0.26 -23.42 -3.49
CA GLY A 40 0.87 -22.49 -3.49
C GLY A 40 1.51 -22.23 -4.86
N GLY A 41 1.07 -22.93 -5.90
CA GLY A 41 1.50 -22.64 -7.28
C GLY A 41 0.90 -21.35 -7.83
N VAL A 42 1.55 -20.77 -8.82
CA VAL A 42 1.16 -19.49 -9.44
C VAL A 42 1.05 -19.67 -10.95
N ILE A 43 -0.06 -19.22 -11.51
CA ILE A 43 -0.21 -19.07 -12.96
C ILE A 43 0.11 -17.63 -13.31
N LEU A 44 1.20 -17.43 -14.05
CA LEU A 44 1.57 -16.11 -14.55
C LEU A 44 0.80 -15.81 -15.84
N LYS A 45 0.28 -14.58 -15.90
CA LYS A 45 -0.27 -14.02 -17.16
C LYS A 45 0.80 -13.16 -17.81
N ASP A 46 0.91 -13.23 -19.12
CA ASP A 46 1.81 -12.36 -19.89
C ASP A 46 1.36 -10.89 -19.81
N GLY A 47 2.34 -9.99 -19.76
CA GLY A 47 2.14 -8.55 -19.72
C GLY A 47 2.20 -7.94 -18.32
N ASN A 48 2.19 -6.61 -18.29
CA ASN A 48 2.20 -5.84 -17.06
C ASN A 48 0.80 -5.78 -16.45
N ILE A 49 0.74 -5.77 -15.11
CA ILE A 49 -0.48 -5.55 -14.35
C ILE A 49 -0.56 -4.07 -13.99
N GLU A 50 -1.55 -3.38 -14.55
CA GLU A 50 -1.86 -2.03 -14.14
C GLU A 50 -2.77 -2.06 -12.90
N TYR A 51 -2.40 -1.31 -11.87
CA TYR A 51 -3.15 -1.24 -10.61
C TYR A 51 -3.48 0.21 -10.25
N ASN A 52 -4.47 0.41 -9.39
CA ASN A 52 -4.92 1.73 -8.90
C ASN A 52 -5.41 2.71 -9.98
N GLN A 53 -5.83 2.20 -11.14
CA GLN A 53 -6.35 3.03 -12.24
C GLN A 53 -7.56 3.87 -11.77
N ASN A 54 -7.67 5.08 -12.31
CA ASN A 54 -8.79 6.02 -12.08
C ASN A 54 -9.02 6.41 -10.61
N ARG A 55 -8.00 6.28 -9.77
CA ARG A 55 -8.01 6.78 -8.39
C ARG A 55 -7.27 8.11 -8.29
N ARG A 56 -7.71 8.94 -7.35
CA ARG A 56 -7.00 10.18 -7.02
C ARG A 56 -5.61 9.83 -6.47
N THR A 57 -4.57 10.46 -7.02
CA THR A 57 -3.20 10.40 -6.53
C THR A 57 -2.73 11.77 -6.07
N VAL A 58 -1.75 11.80 -5.20
CA VAL A 58 -1.04 13.00 -4.78
C VAL A 58 0.42 12.63 -4.52
N THR A 59 1.32 13.50 -4.95
CA THR A 59 2.75 13.40 -4.64
C THR A 59 3.06 14.35 -3.52
N ILE A 60 3.75 13.90 -2.48
CA ILE A 60 4.12 14.68 -1.31
C ILE A 60 5.57 14.41 -0.91
N LYS A 61 6.21 15.43 -0.31
CA LYS A 61 7.52 15.29 0.33
C LYS A 61 7.32 14.82 1.76
N VAL A 62 8.09 13.82 2.18
CA VAL A 62 8.02 13.19 3.49
C VAL A 62 9.41 13.10 4.09
N ARG A 63 9.58 13.59 5.30
CA ARG A 63 10.83 13.58 6.04
C ARG A 63 10.71 12.77 7.33
N ASN A 64 11.69 11.94 7.61
CA ASN A 64 11.82 11.29 8.90
C ASN A 64 12.60 12.21 9.87
N THR A 65 11.92 12.81 10.82
CA THR A 65 12.55 13.70 11.83
C THR A 65 12.89 12.97 13.12
N GLY A 66 12.70 11.65 13.15
CA GLY A 66 13.06 10.79 14.28
C GLY A 66 14.52 10.34 14.24
N ASP A 67 14.94 9.65 15.29
CA ASP A 67 16.28 9.09 15.48
C ASP A 67 16.42 7.64 15.01
N ARG A 68 15.33 7.07 14.49
CA ARG A 68 15.28 5.66 14.04
C ARG A 68 14.70 5.53 12.65
N PRO A 69 15.12 4.51 11.90
CA PRO A 69 14.52 4.20 10.61
C PRO A 69 13.03 3.86 10.77
N VAL A 70 12.22 4.34 9.83
CA VAL A 70 10.80 4.05 9.76
C VAL A 70 10.49 3.35 8.43
N GLN A 71 9.82 2.21 8.48
CA GLN A 71 9.36 1.49 7.30
C GLN A 71 7.84 1.54 7.24
N ILE A 72 7.30 2.00 6.12
CA ILE A 72 5.87 2.18 5.90
C ILE A 72 5.41 1.19 4.82
N GLY A 73 4.51 0.29 5.19
CA GLY A 73 3.92 -0.68 4.28
C GLY A 73 2.96 -0.04 3.27
N SER A 74 2.83 -0.68 2.10
CA SER A 74 2.04 -0.19 0.97
C SER A 74 0.62 0.27 1.33
N HIS A 75 -0.07 -0.48 2.19
CA HIS A 75 -1.48 -0.24 2.51
C HIS A 75 -1.72 0.36 3.91
N PHE A 76 -0.68 0.88 4.56
CA PHE A 76 -0.86 1.63 5.80
C PHE A 76 -1.53 2.97 5.50
N HIS A 77 -2.51 3.39 6.30
CA HIS A 77 -3.14 4.71 6.16
C HIS A 77 -2.10 5.81 6.38
N PHE A 78 -1.71 6.50 5.30
CA PHE A 78 -0.53 7.35 5.34
C PHE A 78 -0.68 8.54 6.30
N PHE A 79 -1.88 9.08 6.45
CA PHE A 79 -2.21 10.10 7.45
C PHE A 79 -1.80 9.69 8.89
N GLU A 80 -1.86 8.39 9.21
CA GLU A 80 -1.62 7.87 10.56
C GLU A 80 -0.22 7.28 10.77
N VAL A 81 0.70 7.41 9.81
CA VAL A 81 2.07 6.91 9.97
C VAL A 81 2.77 7.57 11.16
N ASN A 82 3.87 6.98 11.58
CA ASN A 82 4.65 7.38 12.74
C ASN A 82 4.66 8.92 12.96
N ARG A 83 4.47 9.36 14.21
CA ARG A 83 4.34 10.77 14.59
C ARG A 83 5.56 11.64 14.23
N TYR A 84 6.74 11.03 14.12
CA TYR A 84 7.98 11.71 13.74
C TYR A 84 8.16 11.87 12.23
N MET A 85 7.26 11.28 11.43
CA MET A 85 7.21 11.58 10.00
C MET A 85 6.55 12.93 9.78
N GLU A 86 7.24 13.81 9.07
CA GLU A 86 6.84 15.20 8.82
C GLU A 86 6.47 15.39 7.36
N PHE A 87 5.25 15.82 7.10
CA PHE A 87 4.66 16.05 5.78
C PHE A 87 3.28 16.69 5.91
N ASP A 88 2.66 17.13 4.80
CA ASP A 88 1.26 17.58 4.82
C ASP A 88 0.31 16.39 4.99
N ARG A 89 -0.06 16.14 6.25
CA ARG A 89 -0.98 15.06 6.59
C ARG A 89 -2.40 15.31 6.05
N LYS A 90 -2.77 16.56 5.76
CA LYS A 90 -4.11 16.87 5.23
C LYS A 90 -4.28 16.28 3.84
N LEU A 91 -3.23 16.34 3.00
CA LEU A 91 -3.22 15.76 1.66
C LEU A 91 -3.24 14.22 1.70
N ALA A 92 -2.67 13.63 2.74
CA ALA A 92 -2.58 12.19 2.90
C ALA A 92 -3.83 11.53 3.53
N PHE A 93 -4.86 12.31 3.90
CA PHE A 93 -6.07 11.77 4.51
C PHE A 93 -6.85 10.88 3.54
N GLY A 94 -7.14 9.64 3.95
CA GLY A 94 -7.80 8.65 3.12
C GLY A 94 -6.94 8.04 2.02
N MET A 95 -5.60 8.12 2.15
CA MET A 95 -4.65 7.65 1.15
C MET A 95 -3.62 6.66 1.71
N HIS A 96 -3.06 5.86 0.82
CA HIS A 96 -1.96 4.93 1.08
C HIS A 96 -0.88 5.05 -0.01
N LEU A 97 0.28 4.44 0.18
CA LEU A 97 1.35 4.45 -0.82
C LEU A 97 0.89 3.83 -2.15
N ASN A 98 1.23 4.47 -3.27
CA ASN A 98 0.98 3.94 -4.62
C ASN A 98 2.09 2.99 -5.07
N ILE A 99 2.28 1.92 -4.30
CA ILE A 99 3.26 0.87 -4.56
C ILE A 99 2.58 -0.51 -4.49
N PRO A 100 3.19 -1.56 -5.09
CA PRO A 100 2.62 -2.90 -5.06
C PRO A 100 2.35 -3.40 -3.63
N ALA A 101 1.29 -4.20 -3.46
CA ALA A 101 1.00 -4.86 -2.20
C ALA A 101 2.22 -5.69 -1.74
N THR A 102 2.37 -5.85 -0.43
CA THR A 102 3.51 -6.53 0.23
C THR A 102 4.85 -5.79 0.17
N THR A 103 4.93 -4.64 -0.47
CA THR A 103 6.12 -3.78 -0.49
C THR A 103 6.03 -2.66 0.55
N ALA A 104 7.14 -1.98 0.79
CA ALA A 104 7.23 -0.89 1.76
C ALA A 104 8.28 0.14 1.34
N VAL A 105 8.12 1.37 1.82
CA VAL A 105 9.14 2.42 1.72
C VAL A 105 9.80 2.61 3.09
N ARG A 106 11.13 2.63 3.11
CA ARG A 106 11.94 2.86 4.29
C ARG A 106 12.52 4.26 4.26
N PHE A 107 12.49 4.94 5.39
CA PHE A 107 13.05 6.26 5.62
C PHE A 107 14.11 6.17 6.72
N GLU A 108 15.35 6.53 6.42
CA GLU A 108 16.40 6.65 7.43
C GLU A 108 16.22 7.95 8.27
N PRO A 109 16.84 8.05 9.46
CA PRO A 109 16.80 9.27 10.25
C PRO A 109 17.29 10.49 9.45
N GLY A 110 16.49 11.55 9.41
CA GLY A 110 16.76 12.77 8.67
C GLY A 110 16.53 12.69 7.15
N GLU A 111 16.22 11.52 6.63
CA GLU A 111 15.98 11.33 5.20
C GLU A 111 14.64 11.92 4.76
N GLU A 112 14.67 12.58 3.60
CA GLU A 112 13.49 13.08 2.90
C GLU A 112 13.31 12.35 1.57
N LYS A 113 12.09 12.04 1.24
CA LYS A 113 11.70 11.41 -0.04
C LYS A 113 10.42 12.02 -0.55
N GLU A 114 10.36 12.18 -1.87
CA GLU A 114 9.11 12.40 -2.57
C GLU A 114 8.44 11.05 -2.86
N ILE A 115 7.17 10.95 -2.52
CA ILE A 115 6.39 9.73 -2.66
C ILE A 115 5.02 10.01 -3.27
N GLU A 116 4.49 9.04 -3.99
CA GLU A 116 3.14 9.10 -4.52
C GLU A 116 2.19 8.31 -3.62
N LEU A 117 1.08 8.93 -3.28
CA LEU A 117 -0.04 8.34 -2.55
C LEU A 117 -1.24 8.16 -3.48
N VAL A 118 -2.09 7.18 -3.16
CA VAL A 118 -3.33 6.90 -3.87
C VAL A 118 -4.48 6.73 -2.89
N ALA A 119 -5.66 7.22 -3.25
CA ALA A 119 -6.84 7.10 -2.41
C ALA A 119 -7.25 5.64 -2.18
N TYR A 120 -7.74 5.30 -0.99
CA TYR A 120 -8.34 3.99 -0.74
C TYR A 120 -9.55 3.76 -1.65
N ALA A 121 -9.74 2.51 -2.03
CA ALA A 121 -10.94 2.05 -2.73
C ALA A 121 -11.93 1.36 -1.79
N GLY A 122 -12.95 0.78 -2.37
CA GLY A 122 -13.98 0.03 -1.67
C GLY A 122 -14.85 0.92 -0.80
N LYS A 123 -15.15 0.48 0.43
CA LYS A 123 -16.01 1.23 1.35
C LYS A 123 -15.32 2.41 2.04
N GLN A 124 -14.04 2.63 1.80
CA GLN A 124 -13.24 3.76 2.33
C GLN A 124 -13.40 3.97 3.84
N ARG A 125 -13.59 2.90 4.58
CA ARG A 125 -13.64 2.91 6.05
C ARG A 125 -12.29 2.48 6.59
N ILE A 126 -11.69 3.36 7.39
CA ILE A 126 -10.39 3.17 8.02
C ILE A 126 -10.59 2.92 9.49
N LEU A 127 -10.17 1.74 9.93
CA LEU A 127 -10.30 1.28 11.32
C LEU A 127 -8.96 0.68 11.76
N GLY A 128 -8.57 0.92 13.00
CA GLY A 128 -7.29 0.46 13.52
C GLY A 128 -6.16 1.45 13.26
N PHE A 129 -5.03 0.98 12.76
CA PHE A 129 -3.79 1.75 12.61
C PHE A 129 -3.40 2.45 13.93
N ASN A 130 -3.15 3.74 13.92
CA ASN A 130 -2.90 4.52 15.13
C ASN A 130 -4.16 5.15 15.75
N GLY A 131 -5.34 4.75 15.28
CA GLY A 131 -6.63 5.13 15.88
C GLY A 131 -7.06 6.57 15.64
N LEU A 132 -6.39 7.30 14.75
CA LEU A 132 -6.72 8.71 14.51
C LEU A 132 -8.05 8.85 13.78
N THR A 133 -8.26 8.09 12.70
CA THR A 133 -9.41 8.24 11.81
C THR A 133 -10.64 7.51 12.34
N MET A 134 -10.59 6.20 12.51
CA MET A 134 -11.67 5.35 13.02
C MET A 134 -13.02 5.67 12.38
N GLY A 135 -13.10 5.61 11.04
CA GLY A 135 -14.32 5.92 10.32
C GLY A 135 -14.16 6.07 8.81
N PHE A 136 -15.13 6.73 8.20
CA PHE A 136 -15.16 6.96 6.75
C PHE A 136 -14.18 8.06 6.36
N SER A 137 -13.34 7.78 5.35
CA SER A 137 -12.29 8.68 4.85
C SER A 137 -12.45 9.00 3.36
N GLY A 138 -13.62 8.74 2.80
CA GLY A 138 -13.86 8.80 1.37
C GLY A 138 -14.08 10.20 0.82
N TYR A 139 -15.24 10.43 0.24
CA TYR A 139 -15.54 11.66 -0.50
C TYR A 139 -15.88 12.83 0.42
N GLU A 140 -15.32 14.00 0.11
CA GLU A 140 -15.54 15.25 0.85
C GLU A 140 -17.01 15.68 0.89
N ASP A 141 -17.78 15.31 -0.13
CA ASP A 141 -19.20 15.69 -0.25
C ASP A 141 -20.15 14.83 0.61
N THR A 142 -19.63 13.84 1.32
CA THR A 142 -20.46 12.98 2.17
C THR A 142 -20.58 13.54 3.59
N PRO A 143 -21.80 13.56 4.19
CA PRO A 143 -22.00 14.06 5.55
C PRO A 143 -21.15 13.36 6.61
N SER A 144 -20.75 12.12 6.37
CA SER A 144 -19.91 11.32 7.29
C SER A 144 -18.43 11.69 7.24
N TYR A 145 -17.98 12.37 6.21
CA TYR A 145 -16.56 12.68 5.99
C TYR A 145 -16.03 13.73 6.96
N TYR A 146 -16.68 14.89 7.00
CA TYR A 146 -16.23 16.02 7.81
C TYR A 146 -16.12 15.73 9.31
N PRO A 147 -17.10 15.13 9.98
CA PRO A 147 -16.99 14.80 11.40
C PRO A 147 -15.86 13.82 11.69
N VAL A 148 -15.58 12.87 10.78
CA VAL A 148 -14.48 11.92 10.93
C VAL A 148 -13.15 12.63 10.73
N LYS A 149 -13.02 13.43 9.68
CA LYS A 149 -11.81 14.21 9.36
C LYS A 149 -11.45 15.14 10.51
N GLU A 150 -12.37 15.98 10.97
CA GLU A 150 -12.12 16.89 12.11
C GLU A 150 -11.66 16.17 13.37
N ARG A 151 -12.32 15.06 13.70
CA ARG A 151 -11.93 14.25 14.86
C ARG A 151 -10.53 13.68 14.70
N ALA A 152 -10.19 13.22 13.49
CA ALA A 152 -8.87 12.70 13.17
C ALA A 152 -7.78 13.78 13.33
N PHE A 153 -8.04 15.00 12.84
CA PHE A 153 -7.13 16.13 13.00
C PHE A 153 -6.94 16.55 14.46
N ARG A 154 -8.01 16.60 15.25
CA ARG A 154 -7.91 16.89 16.67
C ARG A 154 -7.06 15.85 17.42
N ARG A 155 -7.22 14.57 17.09
CA ARG A 155 -6.39 13.48 17.64
C ARG A 155 -4.93 13.62 17.20
N MET A 156 -4.70 13.86 15.91
CA MET A 156 -3.39 14.09 15.34
C MET A 156 -2.61 15.16 16.11
N THR A 157 -3.22 16.34 16.32
CA THR A 157 -2.62 17.45 17.05
C THR A 157 -2.41 17.09 18.53
N LYS A 158 -3.42 16.48 19.19
CA LYS A 158 -3.34 16.08 20.60
C LYS A 158 -2.21 15.07 20.85
N ASP A 159 -2.04 14.12 19.95
CA ASP A 159 -1.08 13.02 20.09
C ASP A 159 0.31 13.38 19.54
N GLY A 160 0.52 14.64 19.12
CA GLY A 160 1.82 15.18 18.69
C GLY A 160 2.35 14.61 17.37
N PHE A 161 1.45 14.32 16.44
CA PHE A 161 1.86 13.95 15.08
C PHE A 161 2.29 15.21 14.32
N LYS A 162 3.49 15.18 13.75
CA LYS A 162 4.01 16.30 12.97
C LYS A 162 3.22 16.48 11.68
N CYS A 163 2.88 17.72 11.36
CA CYS A 163 2.18 18.11 10.14
C CYS A 163 2.67 19.50 9.73
N ILE A 164 3.13 19.62 8.50
CA ILE A 164 3.52 20.87 7.86
C ILE A 164 2.75 21.02 6.57
N THR A 165 2.55 22.24 6.10
CA THR A 165 2.05 22.51 4.74
C THR A 165 3.21 22.41 3.75
N GLU A 166 2.93 22.16 2.48
CA GLU A 166 3.97 22.13 1.43
C GLU A 166 4.72 23.46 1.34
N ASP A 167 4.00 24.60 1.48
CA ASP A 167 4.60 25.93 1.48
C ASP A 167 5.61 26.12 2.62
N GLU A 168 5.33 25.57 3.80
CA GLU A 168 6.23 25.59 4.95
C GLU A 168 7.44 24.66 4.72
N ALA A 169 7.24 23.49 4.11
CA ALA A 169 8.31 22.58 3.77
C ALA A 169 9.32 23.22 2.80
N ASP A 170 8.84 23.82 1.71
CA ASP A 170 9.69 24.46 0.73
C ASP A 170 10.43 25.69 1.30
N ALA A 171 9.85 26.40 2.26
CA ALA A 171 10.48 27.54 2.95
C ALA A 171 11.62 27.11 3.88
N GLU A 172 11.49 26.00 4.60
CA GLU A 172 12.56 25.46 5.48
C GLU A 172 13.79 25.00 4.68
N PHE A 173 13.59 24.45 3.47
CA PHE A 173 14.70 23.97 2.63
C PHE A 173 15.40 25.07 1.84
N THR A 174 14.76 26.24 1.69
CA THR A 174 15.36 27.39 0.97
C THR A 174 16.22 28.25 1.89
N THR A 175 16.20 28.03 3.19
CA THR A 175 17.03 28.82 4.13
C THR A 175 18.44 28.23 4.18
N PRO A 176 19.50 28.90 3.68
CA PRO A 176 20.84 28.36 3.78
C PRO A 176 21.23 28.30 5.25
N SER A 177 21.71 27.11 5.67
CA SER A 177 22.32 26.90 6.98
C SER A 177 23.35 27.99 7.23
N ALA A 178 23.02 28.95 8.10
CA ALA A 178 23.98 29.93 8.58
C ALA A 178 25.11 29.17 9.31
N LYS A 179 26.33 29.37 8.79
CA LYS A 179 27.57 28.86 9.37
C LYS A 179 27.85 29.46 10.73
#